data_f6d2bf5b1641238a61917681b44b3eaa
#
_entry.id   f6d2bf5b1641238a61917681b44b3eaa
#
_cell.length_a   1.000
_cell.length_b   1.000
_cell.length_c   1.000
_cell.angle_alpha   90.00
_cell.angle_beta   90.00
_cell.angle_gamma   90.00
#
_symmetry.space_group_name_H-M   'P 1'
#
loop_
_entity.id
_entity.type
_entity.pdbx_description
1 polymer ?
#
loop_
_entity_poly.entity_id
_entity_poly.type
_entity_poly.pdbx_seq_one_letter_code
_entity_poly.pdbx_strand_id
1 'polypeptide(L)'
;SDLLSVGSSFQTASAQSRCSNVSLLHTASGGVSQMAEQRPANLKYRPALPEDAAECVVVRGRTRQNAASEEWLRSIGITSKSWGENIRSGALPGDVCVVDEKIVGFCFGVRETGEIQVLAVLPDFENRGVGRELLDRTSKELAKLGHARLFLGCSPDPASRSYGFYRHLGWRSTGTFDEYGDEILENFVEL
;
A
#
# COMPACT_ATOMS: atom_id res chain seq x y z
N SER A 1 20.75 2.20 -38.98
CA SER A 1 20.40 1.07 -38.06
C SER A 1 20.05 1.68 -36.72
N ASP A 2 18.80 2.15 -36.60
CA ASP A 2 18.31 2.79 -35.38
C ASP A 2 17.65 1.76 -34.49
N LEU A 3 18.30 1.46 -33.39
CA LEU A 3 17.70 0.76 -32.25
C LEU A 3 16.97 1.80 -31.41
N LEU A 4 15.66 1.94 -31.65
CA LEU A 4 14.75 2.68 -30.78
C LEU A 4 14.67 1.98 -29.41
N SER A 5 15.36 2.55 -28.44
CA SER A 5 15.20 2.30 -27.02
C SER A 5 13.78 2.72 -26.62
N VAL A 6 12.87 1.76 -26.49
CA VAL A 6 11.59 1.98 -25.83
C VAL A 6 11.85 1.98 -24.34
N GLY A 7 12.21 3.15 -23.82
CA GLY A 7 12.22 3.40 -22.38
C GLY A 7 10.79 3.36 -21.86
N SER A 8 10.43 2.25 -21.21
CA SER A 8 9.19 2.13 -20.46
C SER A 8 9.33 2.99 -19.20
N SER A 9 8.91 4.25 -19.31
CA SER A 9 8.75 5.11 -18.14
C SER A 9 7.52 4.62 -17.38
N PHE A 10 7.71 3.71 -16.44
CA PHE A 10 6.72 3.46 -15.40
C PHE A 10 6.72 4.70 -14.50
N GLN A 11 5.75 5.58 -14.71
CA GLN A 11 5.48 6.66 -13.78
C GLN A 11 4.94 6.03 -12.50
N THR A 12 5.80 5.94 -11.50
CA THR A 12 5.45 5.59 -10.13
C THR A 12 4.80 6.81 -9.50
N ALA A 13 3.49 6.92 -9.66
CA ALA A 13 2.72 7.90 -8.92
C ALA A 13 2.55 7.39 -7.48
N SER A 14 3.37 7.89 -6.58
CA SER A 14 3.14 7.77 -5.15
C SER A 14 1.85 8.52 -4.80
N ALA A 15 0.81 7.75 -4.47
CA ALA A 15 -0.56 8.22 -4.42
C ALA A 15 -0.98 8.58 -3.00
N GLN A 16 -0.30 9.53 -2.33
CA GLN A 16 -0.59 9.81 -0.93
C GLN A 16 -1.11 11.20 -0.59
N SER A 17 -1.35 12.10 -1.50
CA SER A 17 -1.86 13.42 -1.13
C SER A 17 -3.01 13.90 -2.00
N ARG A 18 -4.20 13.86 -1.46
CA ARG A 18 -5.25 14.89 -1.43
C ARG A 18 -6.60 14.34 -1.04
N CYS A 19 -7.04 14.61 0.18
CA CYS A 19 -8.45 14.87 0.46
C CYS A 19 -8.56 15.88 1.60
N SER A 20 -9.04 17.06 1.25
CA SER A 20 -9.40 18.13 2.18
C SER A 20 -10.58 17.72 3.06
N ASN A 21 -10.49 18.12 4.33
CA ASN A 21 -11.50 17.97 5.37
C ASN A 21 -12.91 18.32 4.92
N VAL A 22 -13.84 17.39 5.12
CA VAL A 22 -15.24 17.73 5.35
C VAL A 22 -15.64 17.19 6.73
N SER A 23 -15.69 18.09 7.69
CA SER A 23 -16.32 17.86 9.00
C SER A 23 -17.81 17.67 8.81
N LEU A 24 -18.35 16.54 9.23
CA LEU A 24 -19.77 16.36 9.47
C LEU A 24 -19.97 15.85 10.89
N LEU A 25 -20.43 16.78 11.72
CA LEU A 25 -21.01 16.52 13.05
C LEU A 25 -22.23 15.60 12.89
N HIS A 26 -22.24 14.46 13.55
CA HIS A 26 -23.47 13.71 13.82
C HIS A 26 -23.61 13.44 15.31
N THR A 27 -24.73 13.95 15.81
CA THR A 27 -25.26 13.84 17.16
C THR A 27 -25.49 12.41 17.60
N ALA A 28 -25.22 12.18 18.89
CA ALA A 28 -25.43 10.94 19.60
C ALA A 28 -26.93 10.60 19.69
N SER A 29 -27.26 9.33 19.44
CA SER A 29 -28.48 8.69 19.94
C SER A 29 -28.06 7.31 20.50
N GLY A 30 -28.39 7.11 21.77
CA GLY A 30 -28.04 5.92 22.52
C GLY A 30 -28.77 4.67 22.03
N GLY A 31 -28.01 3.62 21.84
CA GLY A 31 -28.49 2.25 21.65
C GLY A 31 -27.50 1.29 22.30
N VAL A 32 -27.93 0.59 23.35
CA VAL A 32 -27.18 -0.47 24.02
C VAL A 32 -26.97 -1.59 23.00
N SER A 33 -25.83 -1.56 22.31
CA SER A 33 -25.45 -2.62 21.37
C SER A 33 -24.68 -3.69 22.14
N GLN A 34 -25.24 -4.89 22.15
CA GLN A 34 -24.61 -6.11 22.65
C GLN A 34 -23.19 -6.18 22.11
N MET A 35 -22.23 -6.26 23.02
CA MET A 35 -20.84 -6.59 22.70
C MET A 35 -20.83 -8.05 22.18
N ALA A 36 -21.00 -8.20 20.87
CA ALA A 36 -20.63 -9.44 20.21
C ALA A 36 -19.14 -9.65 20.46
N GLU A 37 -18.80 -10.69 21.20
CA GLU A 37 -17.44 -11.19 21.35
C GLU A 37 -16.86 -11.38 19.95
N GLN A 38 -16.05 -10.40 19.51
CA GLN A 38 -15.37 -10.49 18.23
C GLN A 38 -14.33 -11.60 18.36
N ARG A 39 -14.65 -12.78 17.81
CA ARG A 39 -13.64 -13.82 17.60
C ARG A 39 -12.42 -13.15 16.94
N PRO A 40 -11.19 -13.46 17.40
CA PRO A 40 -10.01 -12.94 16.75
C PRO A 40 -10.09 -13.29 15.26
N ALA A 41 -10.09 -12.27 14.41
CA ALA A 41 -10.16 -12.47 12.97
C ALA A 41 -8.99 -13.38 12.54
N ASN A 42 -9.29 -14.46 11.83
CA ASN A 42 -8.27 -15.39 11.35
C ASN A 42 -7.54 -14.75 10.18
N LEU A 43 -6.51 -13.95 10.48
CA LEU A 43 -5.68 -13.26 9.50
C LEU A 43 -4.82 -14.29 8.75
N LYS A 44 -5.02 -14.41 7.46
CA LYS A 44 -4.20 -15.25 6.57
C LYS A 44 -3.42 -14.37 5.59
N TYR A 45 -2.14 -14.63 5.47
CA TYR A 45 -1.25 -13.92 4.55
C TYR A 45 -0.80 -14.86 3.45
N ARG A 46 -0.82 -14.39 2.22
CA ARG A 46 -0.33 -15.13 1.06
C ARG A 46 0.17 -14.20 -0.04
N PRO A 47 1.02 -14.69 -0.94
CA PRO A 47 1.35 -13.95 -2.16
C PRO A 47 0.10 -13.54 -2.92
N ALA A 48 0.13 -12.35 -3.50
CA ALA A 48 -0.96 -11.85 -4.32
C ALA A 48 -1.06 -12.64 -5.64
N LEU A 49 -2.29 -12.89 -6.06
CA LEU A 49 -2.61 -13.51 -7.33
C LEU A 49 -3.15 -12.47 -8.32
N PRO A 50 -3.03 -12.66 -9.63
CA PRO A 50 -3.54 -11.70 -10.63
C PRO A 50 -5.03 -11.36 -10.46
N GLU A 51 -5.85 -12.31 -10.02
CA GLU A 51 -7.26 -12.16 -9.73
C GLU A 51 -7.58 -11.28 -8.52
N ASP A 52 -6.62 -11.12 -7.60
CA ASP A 52 -6.77 -10.25 -6.42
C ASP A 52 -6.77 -8.75 -6.78
N ALA A 53 -6.24 -8.40 -7.95
CA ALA A 53 -6.04 -7.02 -8.36
C ALA A 53 -7.31 -6.18 -8.29
N ALA A 54 -8.46 -6.74 -8.68
CA ALA A 54 -9.73 -6.03 -8.62
C ALA A 54 -10.14 -5.69 -7.19
N GLU A 55 -9.99 -6.63 -6.26
CA GLU A 55 -10.31 -6.41 -4.85
C GLU A 55 -9.30 -5.46 -4.18
N CYS A 56 -8.02 -5.54 -4.55
CA CYS A 56 -7.00 -4.60 -4.08
C CYS A 56 -7.32 -3.14 -4.48
N VAL A 57 -7.79 -2.90 -5.70
CA VAL A 57 -8.26 -1.56 -6.13
C VAL A 57 -9.42 -1.09 -5.24
N VAL A 58 -10.38 -1.95 -4.92
CA VAL A 58 -11.49 -1.62 -4.01
C VAL A 58 -10.98 -1.31 -2.59
N VAL A 59 -10.07 -2.14 -2.05
CA VAL A 59 -9.47 -1.91 -0.72
C VAL A 59 -8.74 -0.57 -0.70
N ARG A 60 -8.00 -0.21 -1.76
CA ARG A 60 -7.29 1.07 -1.87
C ARG A 60 -8.23 2.27 -1.78
N GLY A 61 -9.43 2.16 -2.32
CA GLY A 61 -10.47 3.18 -2.25
C GLY A 61 -11.16 3.30 -0.88
N ARG A 62 -10.95 2.35 0.04
CA ARG A 62 -11.62 2.28 1.34
C ARG A 62 -10.70 2.50 2.53
N THR A 63 -9.44 2.87 2.30
CA THR A 63 -8.50 3.20 3.39
C THR A 63 -8.96 4.46 4.13
N ARG A 64 -8.62 4.56 5.42
CA ARG A 64 -9.04 5.70 6.27
C ARG A 64 -8.41 7.02 5.82
N GLN A 65 -7.16 6.98 5.46
CA GLN A 65 -6.39 8.12 4.96
C GLN A 65 -5.84 7.74 3.58
N ASN A 66 -5.79 8.73 2.69
CA ASN A 66 -5.30 8.53 1.33
C ASN A 66 -6.11 7.52 0.51
N ALA A 67 -7.43 7.46 0.73
CA ALA A 67 -8.31 6.70 -0.13
C ALA A 67 -8.19 7.21 -1.58
N ALA A 68 -7.84 6.31 -2.49
CA ALA A 68 -7.71 6.64 -3.90
C ALA A 68 -8.94 6.13 -4.66
N SER A 69 -9.68 7.03 -5.33
CA SER A 69 -10.79 6.61 -6.16
C SER A 69 -10.29 5.77 -7.35
N GLU A 70 -11.12 4.85 -7.82
CA GLU A 70 -10.80 4.05 -9.01
C GLU A 70 -10.55 4.93 -10.24
N GLU A 71 -11.29 6.03 -10.38
CA GLU A 71 -11.12 7.00 -11.46
C GLU A 71 -9.74 7.66 -11.41
N TRP A 72 -9.31 8.09 -10.23
CA TRP A 72 -7.99 8.66 -10.04
C TRP A 72 -6.89 7.63 -10.30
N LEU A 73 -7.00 6.41 -9.76
CA LEU A 73 -6.05 5.32 -10.03
C LEU A 73 -5.95 5.05 -11.54
N ARG A 74 -7.08 5.03 -12.23
CA ARG A 74 -7.12 4.84 -13.70
C ARG A 74 -6.41 5.98 -14.44
N SER A 75 -6.55 7.22 -13.97
CA SER A 75 -5.90 8.38 -14.61
C SER A 75 -4.36 8.31 -14.56
N ILE A 76 -3.79 7.60 -13.60
CA ILE A 76 -2.36 7.33 -13.45
C ILE A 76 -1.95 5.92 -13.93
N GLY A 77 -2.81 5.24 -14.70
CA GLY A 77 -2.52 3.93 -15.30
C GLY A 77 -2.71 2.73 -14.37
N ILE A 78 -3.20 2.94 -13.15
CA ILE A 78 -3.48 1.85 -12.19
C ILE A 78 -4.91 1.38 -12.37
N THR A 79 -5.05 0.14 -12.83
CA THR A 79 -6.33 -0.55 -13.02
C THR A 79 -6.23 -1.98 -12.49
N SER A 80 -7.36 -2.65 -12.28
CA SER A 80 -7.37 -4.08 -11.97
C SER A 80 -6.66 -4.90 -13.05
N LYS A 81 -6.76 -4.48 -14.32
CA LYS A 81 -6.07 -5.14 -15.43
C LYS A 81 -4.55 -4.95 -15.35
N SER A 82 -4.06 -3.71 -15.22
CA SER A 82 -2.61 -3.42 -15.18
C SER A 82 -1.95 -4.05 -13.94
N TRP A 83 -2.58 -3.99 -12.77
CA TRP A 83 -2.07 -4.68 -11.59
C TRP A 83 -2.09 -6.20 -11.76
N GLY A 84 -3.17 -6.79 -12.29
CA GLY A 84 -3.23 -8.22 -12.56
C GLY A 84 -2.14 -8.69 -13.53
N GLU A 85 -1.85 -7.93 -14.57
CA GLU A 85 -0.76 -8.21 -15.51
C GLU A 85 0.62 -8.10 -14.85
N ASN A 86 0.84 -7.06 -14.02
CA ASN A 86 2.10 -6.86 -13.30
C ASN A 86 2.33 -7.92 -12.22
N ILE A 87 1.30 -8.36 -11.52
CA ILE A 87 1.39 -9.48 -10.57
C ILE A 87 1.74 -10.77 -11.33
N ARG A 88 1.07 -11.05 -12.45
CA ARG A 88 1.31 -12.26 -13.26
C ARG A 88 2.71 -12.31 -13.83
N SER A 89 3.25 -11.18 -14.27
CA SER A 89 4.62 -11.10 -14.80
C SER A 89 5.69 -11.11 -13.69
N GLY A 90 5.30 -10.94 -12.43
CA GLY A 90 6.21 -10.77 -11.30
C GLY A 90 6.86 -9.38 -11.24
N ALA A 91 6.38 -8.41 -12.02
CA ALA A 91 6.84 -7.02 -11.94
C ALA A 91 6.39 -6.31 -10.67
N LEU A 92 5.27 -6.77 -10.10
CA LEU A 92 4.66 -6.22 -8.87
C LEU A 92 4.53 -7.32 -7.80
N PRO A 93 5.66 -7.77 -7.19
CA PRO A 93 5.62 -8.73 -6.09
C PRO A 93 4.94 -8.14 -4.86
N GLY A 94 4.27 -8.98 -4.07
CA GLY A 94 3.66 -8.57 -2.82
C GLY A 94 2.67 -9.57 -2.28
N ASP A 95 2.12 -9.24 -1.13
CA ASP A 95 1.23 -10.10 -0.34
C ASP A 95 -0.12 -9.43 -0.08
N VAL A 96 -1.12 -10.27 0.11
CA VAL A 96 -2.46 -9.91 0.59
C VAL A 96 -2.73 -10.52 1.97
N CYS A 97 -3.49 -9.80 2.79
CA CYS A 97 -4.08 -10.33 4.02
C CYS A 97 -5.55 -10.62 3.78
N VAL A 98 -5.98 -11.82 4.10
CA VAL A 98 -7.33 -12.33 3.83
C VAL A 98 -8.01 -12.73 5.14
N VAL A 99 -9.28 -12.34 5.29
CA VAL A 99 -10.19 -12.77 6.36
C VAL A 99 -11.51 -13.18 5.72
N ASP A 100 -12.00 -14.39 6.02
CA ASP A 100 -13.24 -14.92 5.47
C ASP A 100 -13.33 -14.75 3.95
N GLU A 101 -12.21 -15.12 3.26
CA GLU A 101 -12.02 -15.06 1.80
C GLU A 101 -12.03 -13.64 1.20
N LYS A 102 -12.02 -12.58 2.03
CA LYS A 102 -11.97 -11.19 1.60
C LYS A 102 -10.60 -10.58 1.88
N ILE A 103 -10.09 -9.81 0.95
CA ILE A 103 -8.86 -9.06 1.13
C ILE A 103 -9.14 -7.87 2.05
N VAL A 104 -8.40 -7.81 3.16
CA VAL A 104 -8.50 -6.73 4.17
C VAL A 104 -7.30 -5.81 4.17
N GLY A 105 -6.25 -6.18 3.45
CA GLY A 105 -5.05 -5.37 3.26
C GLY A 105 -4.10 -6.02 2.27
N PHE A 106 -3.21 -5.22 1.71
CA PHE A 106 -2.20 -5.68 0.77
C PHE A 106 -0.98 -4.74 0.75
N CYS A 107 0.15 -5.26 0.30
CA CYS A 107 1.35 -4.49 0.03
C CYS A 107 1.97 -4.97 -1.26
N PHE A 108 2.35 -4.03 -2.14
CA PHE A 108 3.05 -4.31 -3.38
C PHE A 108 4.37 -3.55 -3.46
N GLY A 109 5.39 -4.23 -3.96
CA GLY A 109 6.66 -3.64 -4.31
C GLY A 109 6.91 -3.66 -5.82
N VAL A 110 7.85 -2.88 -6.28
CA VAL A 110 8.28 -2.83 -7.67
C VAL A 110 9.57 -3.64 -7.82
N ARG A 111 9.49 -4.74 -8.58
CA ARG A 111 10.62 -5.67 -8.79
C ARG A 111 11.88 -4.98 -9.32
N GLU A 112 11.72 -3.99 -10.19
CA GLU A 112 12.84 -3.35 -10.87
C GLU A 112 13.60 -2.38 -9.98
N THR A 113 12.90 -1.69 -9.07
CA THR A 113 13.46 -0.57 -8.31
C THR A 113 13.67 -0.83 -6.82
N GLY A 114 12.97 -1.82 -6.25
CA GLY A 114 12.94 -2.02 -4.80
C GLY A 114 12.03 -1.03 -4.07
N GLU A 115 11.15 -0.33 -4.79
CA GLU A 115 10.16 0.56 -4.21
C GLU A 115 9.02 -0.23 -3.57
N ILE A 116 8.60 0.17 -2.37
CA ILE A 116 7.28 -0.20 -1.83
C ILE A 116 6.26 0.79 -2.41
N GLN A 117 5.55 0.34 -3.44
CA GLN A 117 4.65 1.18 -4.21
C GLN A 117 3.36 1.51 -3.45
N VAL A 118 2.83 0.55 -2.71
CA VAL A 118 1.57 0.71 -1.97
C VAL A 118 1.48 -0.24 -0.78
N LEU A 119 0.98 0.29 0.32
CA LEU A 119 0.50 -0.48 1.47
C LEU A 119 -0.89 0.04 1.84
N ALA A 120 -1.87 -0.84 1.82
CA ALA A 120 -3.26 -0.51 2.13
C ALA A 120 -3.85 -1.52 3.11
N VAL A 121 -4.58 -1.02 4.11
CA VAL A 121 -5.29 -1.84 5.11
C VAL A 121 -6.65 -1.20 5.35
N LEU A 122 -7.70 -2.02 5.39
CA LEU A 122 -9.04 -1.55 5.73
C LEU A 122 -9.09 -1.02 7.18
N PRO A 123 -9.88 0.02 7.46
CA PRO A 123 -9.95 0.67 8.78
C PRO A 123 -10.20 -0.30 9.94
N ASP A 124 -11.06 -1.30 9.74
CA ASP A 124 -11.44 -2.28 10.78
C ASP A 124 -10.29 -3.25 11.14
N PHE A 125 -9.25 -3.30 10.30
CA PHE A 125 -8.09 -4.17 10.47
C PHE A 125 -6.81 -3.41 10.81
N GLU A 126 -6.89 -2.09 10.98
CA GLU A 126 -5.79 -1.28 11.48
C GLU A 126 -5.46 -1.63 12.94
N ASN A 127 -4.23 -1.30 13.37
CA ASN A 127 -3.73 -1.56 14.73
C ASN A 127 -3.73 -3.04 15.17
N ARG A 128 -3.86 -3.96 14.22
CA ARG A 128 -3.78 -5.42 14.45
C ARG A 128 -2.50 -6.04 13.89
N GLY A 129 -1.51 -5.22 13.56
CA GLY A 129 -0.22 -5.68 12.98
C GLY A 129 -0.27 -6.00 11.49
N VAL A 130 -1.44 -5.92 10.83
CA VAL A 130 -1.62 -6.29 9.41
C VAL A 130 -0.65 -5.53 8.49
N GLY A 131 -0.58 -4.21 8.63
CA GLY A 131 0.30 -3.39 7.79
C GLY A 131 1.78 -3.72 7.99
N ARG A 132 2.21 -3.97 9.24
CA ARG A 132 3.58 -4.36 9.55
C ARG A 132 3.95 -5.70 8.91
N GLU A 133 3.09 -6.71 9.06
CA GLU A 133 3.33 -8.04 8.51
C GLU A 133 3.38 -8.01 6.98
N LEU A 134 2.47 -7.29 6.32
CA LEU A 134 2.46 -7.13 4.86
C LEU A 134 3.73 -6.44 4.37
N LEU A 135 4.14 -5.35 5.02
CA LEU A 135 5.36 -4.63 4.67
C LEU A 135 6.60 -5.51 4.83
N ASP A 136 6.71 -6.25 5.94
CA ASP A 136 7.83 -7.17 6.20
C ASP A 136 7.92 -8.26 5.13
N ARG A 137 6.80 -8.88 4.76
CA ARG A 137 6.74 -9.91 3.70
C ARG A 137 7.18 -9.37 2.35
N THR A 138 6.62 -8.24 1.93
CA THR A 138 6.98 -7.61 0.65
C THR A 138 8.45 -7.16 0.65
N SER A 139 8.96 -6.64 1.77
CA SER A 139 10.37 -6.27 1.92
C SER A 139 11.29 -7.48 1.78
N LYS A 140 10.96 -8.61 2.40
CA LYS A 140 11.71 -9.86 2.28
C LYS A 140 11.69 -10.40 0.86
N GLU A 141 10.57 -10.26 0.15
CA GLU A 141 10.48 -10.69 -1.24
C GLU A 141 11.36 -9.82 -2.16
N LEU A 142 11.35 -8.51 -1.97
CA LEU A 142 12.26 -7.61 -2.69
C LEU A 142 13.75 -7.88 -2.36
N ALA A 143 14.06 -8.19 -1.09
CA ALA A 143 15.42 -8.60 -0.70
C ALA A 143 15.89 -9.86 -1.45
N LYS A 144 15.05 -10.89 -1.56
CA LYS A 144 15.35 -12.10 -2.36
C LYS A 144 15.57 -11.79 -3.84
N LEU A 145 15.00 -10.71 -4.35
CA LEU A 145 15.20 -10.21 -5.71
C LEU A 145 16.50 -9.39 -5.88
N GLY A 146 17.26 -9.20 -4.78
CA GLY A 146 18.58 -8.56 -4.79
C GLY A 146 18.57 -7.10 -4.33
N HIS A 147 17.48 -6.59 -3.80
CA HIS A 147 17.40 -5.21 -3.31
C HIS A 147 17.82 -5.11 -1.84
N ALA A 148 19.05 -4.67 -1.59
CA ALA A 148 19.53 -4.37 -0.23
C ALA A 148 18.95 -3.05 0.32
N ARG A 149 18.57 -2.12 -0.55
CA ARG A 149 17.93 -0.84 -0.24
C ARG A 149 16.51 -0.83 -0.79
N LEU A 150 15.56 -0.58 0.09
CA LEU A 150 14.16 -0.35 -0.26
C LEU A 150 13.81 1.11 -0.01
N PHE A 151 12.83 1.64 -0.74
CA PHE A 151 12.35 3.01 -0.55
C PHE A 151 10.85 3.13 -0.80
N LEU A 152 10.25 4.21 -0.31
CA LEU A 152 8.85 4.55 -0.52
C LEU A 152 8.62 6.05 -0.38
N GLY A 153 7.55 6.56 -1.00
CA GLY A 153 7.01 7.88 -0.72
C GLY A 153 6.10 7.85 0.52
N CYS A 154 6.21 8.86 1.35
CA CYS A 154 5.41 8.99 2.56
C CYS A 154 5.01 10.45 2.77
N SER A 155 3.75 10.70 3.16
CA SER A 155 3.33 12.05 3.52
C SER A 155 4.27 12.66 4.57
N PRO A 156 4.79 13.88 4.34
CA PRO A 156 5.63 14.59 5.30
C PRO A 156 4.86 15.16 6.49
N ASP A 157 3.51 15.11 6.47
CA ASP A 157 2.67 15.62 7.56
C ASP A 157 2.76 14.71 8.80
N PRO A 158 3.25 15.20 9.94
CA PRO A 158 3.31 14.45 11.19
C PRO A 158 1.94 13.98 11.71
N ALA A 159 0.85 14.62 11.30
CA ALA A 159 -0.52 14.19 11.63
C ALA A 159 -0.97 12.97 10.80
N SER A 160 -0.29 12.68 9.72
CA SER A 160 -0.53 11.47 8.92
C SER A 160 -0.09 10.22 9.68
N ARG A 161 -0.89 9.16 9.64
CA ARG A 161 -0.55 7.87 10.26
C ARG A 161 0.67 7.23 9.62
N SER A 162 0.83 7.38 8.32
CA SER A 162 1.97 6.84 7.57
C SER A 162 3.29 7.45 8.05
N TYR A 163 3.31 8.73 8.43
CA TYR A 163 4.48 9.43 8.94
C TYR A 163 5.13 8.71 10.13
N GLY A 164 4.35 8.40 11.15
CA GLY A 164 4.84 7.69 12.34
C GLY A 164 5.04 6.19 12.10
N PHE A 165 4.19 5.59 11.28
CA PHE A 165 4.20 4.14 11.04
C PHE A 165 5.54 3.66 10.47
N TYR A 166 5.98 4.22 9.35
CA TYR A 166 7.22 3.78 8.70
C TYR A 166 8.45 4.09 9.57
N ARG A 167 8.51 5.27 10.18
CA ARG A 167 9.62 5.66 11.04
C ARG A 167 9.76 4.77 12.27
N HIS A 168 8.63 4.36 12.86
CA HIS A 168 8.62 3.39 13.97
C HIS A 168 9.17 2.01 13.54
N LEU A 169 9.06 1.66 12.27
CA LEU A 169 9.60 0.42 11.69
C LEU A 169 11.04 0.57 11.17
N GLY A 170 11.72 1.67 11.47
CA GLY A 170 13.13 1.87 11.15
C GLY A 170 13.40 2.53 9.80
N TRP A 171 12.36 2.92 9.05
CA TRP A 171 12.53 3.68 7.82
C TRP A 171 13.03 5.09 8.12
N ARG A 172 13.97 5.58 7.31
CA ARG A 172 14.63 6.85 7.52
C ARG A 172 14.41 7.78 6.33
N SER A 173 14.30 9.07 6.61
CA SER A 173 14.24 10.10 5.58
C SER A 173 15.53 10.16 4.79
N THR A 174 15.40 10.29 3.48
CA THR A 174 16.52 10.62 2.58
C THR A 174 16.75 12.12 2.49
N GLY A 175 15.82 12.93 3.01
CA GLY A 175 15.81 14.39 2.85
C GLY A 175 15.34 14.85 1.45
N THR A 176 14.86 13.94 0.62
CA THR A 176 14.34 14.26 -0.73
C THR A 176 12.83 14.01 -0.79
N PHE A 177 12.19 14.63 -1.78
CA PHE A 177 10.76 14.53 -2.01
C PHE A 177 10.52 14.12 -3.46
N ASP A 178 9.40 13.42 -3.69
CA ASP A 178 8.94 13.10 -5.03
C ASP A 178 8.19 14.28 -5.67
N GLU A 179 7.76 14.10 -6.92
CA GLU A 179 7.01 15.11 -7.68
C GLU A 179 5.62 15.44 -7.11
N TYR A 180 5.11 14.61 -6.20
CA TYR A 180 3.82 14.79 -5.51
C TYR A 180 3.97 15.42 -4.14
N GLY A 181 5.21 15.64 -3.67
CA GLY A 181 5.53 16.22 -2.38
C GLY A 181 5.57 15.21 -1.24
N ASP A 182 5.57 13.91 -1.54
CA ASP A 182 5.82 12.87 -0.56
C ASP A 182 7.32 12.77 -0.26
N GLU A 183 7.67 12.66 1.01
CA GLU A 183 9.05 12.47 1.45
C GLU A 183 9.51 11.04 1.15
N ILE A 184 10.68 10.90 0.53
CA ILE A 184 11.24 9.58 0.27
C ILE A 184 11.89 9.05 1.53
N LEU A 185 11.36 7.92 2.00
CA LEU A 185 11.95 7.14 3.07
C LEU A 185 12.68 5.92 2.50
N GLU A 186 13.73 5.50 3.18
CA GLU A 186 14.49 4.30 2.82
C GLU A 186 14.70 3.37 4.02
N ASN A 187 14.87 2.11 3.73
CA ASN A 187 15.27 1.09 4.69
C ASN A 187 16.26 0.12 4.04
N PHE A 188 17.20 -0.40 4.81
CA PHE A 188 18.16 -1.38 4.36
C PHE A 188 17.81 -2.74 4.95
N VAL A 189 17.78 -3.75 4.10
CA VAL A 189 17.44 -5.13 4.44
C VAL A 189 18.63 -6.04 4.15
N GLU A 190 18.75 -7.11 4.91
CA GLU A 190 19.76 -8.15 4.65
C GLU A 190 19.31 -9.00 3.43
N LEU A 191 20.27 -9.33 2.54
CA LEU A 191 20.04 -10.15 1.36
C LEU A 191 20.13 -11.64 1.66
#